data_00b3dad24bbd5e46e3503a626488cea4
#
_entry.id   00b3dad24bbd5e46e3503a626488cea4
#
_cell.length_a   1.000
_cell.length_b   1.000
_cell.length_c   1.000
_cell.angle_alpha   90.00
_cell.angle_beta   90.00
_cell.angle_gamma   90.00
#
_symmetry.space_group_name_H-M   'P 1'
#
loop_
_entity.id
_entity.type
_entity.pdbx_description
1 polymer ?
#
loop_
_entity_poly.entity_id
_entity_poly.type
_entity_poly.pdbx_seq_one_letter_code
_entity_poly.pdbx_strand_id
1 'polypeptide(L)'
;DQLASLLADAVGGRMLADVPLGAFLSGGIDSSLVAALMQDQSERPVKTFTIGFEEARFNEATYAKAVAKHLGTEHHELYLSSRDAMDIVPELPTMFDEPFADSSQIPTYLVSRMTRDHVTVSLSGDGGDELMAGYTRYQLADGMSRRFGAVPAPLRRSMAGALGLLPDALWDGVGGLLPASISKGRLGDRVGRFRDFLEQD
;
A
#
# COMPACT_ATOMS: atom_id res chain seq x y z
N ASP A 1 -1.46 27.32 -0.88
CA ASP A 1 -2.36 26.23 -0.52
C ASP A 1 -1.86 25.59 0.78
N GLN A 2 -2.67 25.62 1.87
CA GLN A 2 -2.21 25.25 3.21
C GLN A 2 -1.64 23.83 3.29
N LEU A 3 -2.27 22.85 2.63
CA LEU A 3 -1.81 21.45 2.62
C LEU A 3 -0.42 21.34 1.96
N ALA A 4 -0.24 22.00 0.82
CA ALA A 4 1.05 21.97 0.11
C ALA A 4 2.18 22.56 0.96
N SER A 5 1.91 23.67 1.68
CA SER A 5 2.88 24.28 2.61
C SER A 5 3.21 23.33 3.75
N LEU A 6 2.21 22.73 4.39
CA LEU A 6 2.43 21.79 5.50
C LEU A 6 3.24 20.56 5.09
N LEU A 7 2.98 20.01 3.90
CA LEU A 7 3.74 18.88 3.37
C LEU A 7 5.19 19.27 3.04
N ALA A 8 5.39 20.44 2.43
CA ALA A 8 6.73 20.95 2.14
C ALA A 8 7.53 21.17 3.42
N ASP A 9 6.93 21.79 4.44
CA ASP A 9 7.57 22.01 5.75
C ASP A 9 7.89 20.66 6.44
N ALA A 10 6.96 19.69 6.39
CA ALA A 10 7.16 18.39 7.01
C ALA A 10 8.31 17.61 6.33
N VAL A 11 8.37 17.61 4.99
CA VAL A 11 9.45 16.96 4.25
C VAL A 11 10.77 17.70 4.47
N GLY A 12 10.78 19.03 4.34
CA GLY A 12 11.98 19.85 4.56
C GLY A 12 12.59 19.66 5.95
N GLY A 13 11.74 19.59 6.98
CA GLY A 13 12.21 19.30 8.35
C GLY A 13 12.85 17.92 8.51
N ARG A 14 12.46 16.93 7.69
CA ARG A 14 13.07 15.58 7.67
C ARG A 14 14.32 15.50 6.83
N MET A 15 14.57 16.48 5.97
CA MET A 15 15.80 16.56 5.15
C MET A 15 17.00 17.13 5.93
N LEU A 16 16.78 17.67 7.12
CA LEU A 16 17.86 18.09 8.01
C LEU A 16 18.50 16.87 8.66
N ALA A 17 19.60 16.39 8.09
CA ALA A 17 20.28 15.19 8.55
C ALA A 17 21.80 15.35 8.43
N ASP A 18 22.54 14.79 9.41
CA ASP A 18 24.01 14.73 9.43
C ASP A 18 24.55 13.55 8.61
N VAL A 19 23.69 12.80 7.96
CA VAL A 19 24.00 11.58 7.19
C VAL A 19 23.38 11.63 5.81
N PRO A 20 23.89 10.86 4.83
CA PRO A 20 23.29 10.76 3.50
C PRO A 20 21.84 10.33 3.58
N LEU A 21 20.99 11.05 2.87
CA LEU A 21 19.54 10.89 2.84
C LEU A 21 19.05 10.55 1.45
N GLY A 22 17.98 9.74 1.36
CA GLY A 22 17.29 9.39 0.13
C GLY A 22 15.79 9.19 0.31
N ALA A 23 15.12 8.67 -0.70
CA ALA A 23 13.70 8.33 -0.66
C ALA A 23 13.39 6.99 -1.32
N PHE A 24 12.43 6.25 -0.77
CA PHE A 24 11.82 5.13 -1.47
C PHE A 24 10.84 5.67 -2.51
N LEU A 25 10.88 5.12 -3.71
CA LEU A 25 10.05 5.55 -4.83
C LEU A 25 9.39 4.34 -5.49
N SER A 26 8.10 4.16 -5.31
CA SER A 26 7.31 3.10 -5.96
C SER A 26 6.68 3.55 -7.28
N GLY A 27 6.63 4.85 -7.53
CA GLY A 27 5.85 5.44 -8.62
C GLY A 27 4.36 5.61 -8.28
N GLY A 28 3.93 5.26 -7.05
CA GLY A 28 2.65 5.64 -6.47
C GLY A 28 2.60 7.14 -6.15
N ILE A 29 1.40 7.66 -5.91
CA ILE A 29 1.18 9.11 -5.68
C ILE A 29 1.98 9.59 -4.46
N ASP A 30 1.92 8.88 -3.33
CA ASP A 30 2.48 9.33 -2.06
C ASP A 30 4.01 9.36 -2.10
N SER A 31 4.65 8.28 -2.55
CA SER A 31 6.11 8.23 -2.68
C SER A 31 6.63 9.23 -3.71
N SER A 32 5.87 9.45 -4.79
CA SER A 32 6.22 10.44 -5.82
C SER A 32 6.11 11.87 -5.30
N LEU A 33 5.09 12.16 -4.46
CA LEU A 33 4.92 13.45 -3.81
C LEU A 33 6.06 13.75 -2.84
N VAL A 34 6.44 12.78 -2.01
CA VAL A 34 7.58 12.92 -1.09
C VAL A 34 8.87 13.19 -1.87
N ALA A 35 9.16 12.38 -2.90
CA ALA A 35 10.35 12.56 -3.73
C ALA A 35 10.37 13.92 -4.47
N ALA A 36 9.21 14.38 -4.94
CA ALA A 36 9.07 15.69 -5.61
C ALA A 36 9.35 16.84 -4.64
N LEU A 37 8.77 16.79 -3.42
CA LEU A 37 9.00 17.81 -2.39
C LEU A 37 10.46 17.83 -1.89
N MET A 38 11.10 16.66 -1.83
CA MET A 38 12.53 16.58 -1.53
C MET A 38 13.37 17.20 -2.65
N GLN A 39 13.07 16.89 -3.91
CA GLN A 39 13.82 17.41 -5.04
C GLN A 39 13.64 18.91 -5.22
N ASP A 40 12.43 19.45 -4.97
CA ASP A 40 12.14 20.89 -5.02
C ASP A 40 12.95 21.68 -3.97
N GLN A 41 13.25 21.06 -2.84
CA GLN A 41 14.02 21.67 -1.74
C GLN A 41 15.52 21.32 -1.76
N SER A 42 15.99 20.59 -2.78
CA SER A 42 17.38 20.14 -2.90
C SER A 42 18.06 20.73 -4.12
N GLU A 43 19.25 21.31 -3.93
CA GLU A 43 20.11 21.78 -5.03
C GLU A 43 20.79 20.63 -5.80
N ARG A 44 20.80 19.43 -5.23
CA ARG A 44 21.41 18.23 -5.82
C ARG A 44 20.36 17.19 -6.12
N PRO A 45 20.60 16.30 -7.11
CA PRO A 45 19.71 15.17 -7.33
C PRO A 45 19.51 14.34 -6.05
N VAL A 46 18.25 14.18 -5.63
CA VAL A 46 17.89 13.31 -4.49
C VAL A 46 18.09 11.88 -4.91
N LYS A 47 18.70 11.07 -4.05
CA LYS A 47 18.82 9.64 -4.27
C LYS A 47 17.47 8.96 -4.05
N THR A 48 16.97 8.25 -5.04
CA THR A 48 15.71 7.52 -4.97
C THR A 48 15.93 6.04 -5.23
N PHE A 49 15.17 5.20 -4.54
CA PHE A 49 15.37 3.75 -4.52
C PHE A 49 14.07 3.02 -4.79
N THR A 50 14.11 2.01 -5.67
CA THR A 50 13.00 1.11 -5.92
C THR A 50 13.47 -0.32 -6.07
N ILE A 51 12.58 -1.25 -5.75
CA ILE A 51 12.73 -2.64 -6.16
C ILE A 51 11.70 -2.96 -7.23
N GLY A 52 12.13 -3.68 -8.26
CA GLY A 52 11.29 -4.30 -9.26
C GLY A 52 11.27 -5.80 -9.08
N PHE A 53 10.25 -6.44 -9.59
CA PHE A 53 10.16 -7.89 -9.69
C PHE A 53 10.19 -8.30 -11.16
N GLU A 54 10.78 -9.47 -11.43
CA GLU A 54 10.81 -10.02 -12.79
C GLU A 54 9.39 -10.29 -13.30
N GLU A 55 8.46 -10.60 -12.37
CA GLU A 55 7.05 -10.78 -12.68
C GLU A 55 6.37 -9.44 -12.94
N ALA A 56 5.96 -9.19 -14.20
CA ALA A 56 5.36 -7.94 -14.65
C ALA A 56 4.17 -7.46 -13.80
N ARG A 57 3.42 -8.40 -13.17
CA ARG A 57 2.27 -8.09 -12.32
C ARG A 57 2.62 -7.31 -11.05
N PHE A 58 3.84 -7.48 -10.55
CA PHE A 58 4.32 -6.88 -9.31
C PHE A 58 5.41 -5.82 -9.54
N ASN A 59 5.73 -5.54 -10.82
CA ASN A 59 6.82 -4.65 -11.17
C ASN A 59 6.36 -3.19 -11.25
N GLU A 60 6.53 -2.47 -10.17
CA GLU A 60 6.29 -1.02 -10.08
C GLU A 60 7.50 -0.18 -10.53
N ALA A 61 8.67 -0.80 -10.71
CA ALA A 61 9.91 -0.08 -11.05
C ALA A 61 9.81 0.73 -12.34
N THR A 62 9.00 0.29 -13.32
CA THR A 62 8.79 1.05 -14.57
C THR A 62 8.15 2.42 -14.30
N TYR A 63 7.18 2.49 -13.37
CA TYR A 63 6.54 3.74 -12.98
C TYR A 63 7.49 4.61 -12.16
N ALA A 64 8.19 4.02 -11.19
CA ALA A 64 9.20 4.70 -10.39
C ALA A 64 10.28 5.33 -11.25
N LYS A 65 10.80 4.60 -12.24
CA LYS A 65 11.78 5.10 -13.21
C LYS A 65 11.28 6.30 -14.01
N ALA A 66 10.03 6.27 -14.47
CA ALA A 66 9.43 7.38 -15.21
C ALA A 66 9.32 8.64 -14.32
N VAL A 67 8.89 8.49 -13.06
CA VAL A 67 8.82 9.59 -12.09
C VAL A 67 10.23 10.12 -11.77
N ALA A 68 11.18 9.24 -11.47
CA ALA A 68 12.57 9.62 -11.20
C ALA A 68 13.20 10.44 -12.34
N LYS A 69 12.99 9.99 -13.58
CA LYS A 69 13.43 10.71 -14.77
C LYS A 69 12.78 12.09 -14.88
N HIS A 70 11.49 12.19 -14.58
CA HIS A 70 10.76 13.46 -14.63
C HIS A 70 11.27 14.45 -13.58
N LEU A 71 11.53 13.97 -12.37
CA LEU A 71 12.02 14.77 -11.25
C LEU A 71 13.52 15.08 -11.33
N GLY A 72 14.28 14.35 -12.13
CA GLY A 72 15.74 14.50 -12.21
C GLY A 72 16.49 13.93 -11.02
N THR A 73 15.95 12.91 -10.35
CA THR A 73 16.59 12.26 -9.20
C THR A 73 17.70 11.29 -9.62
N GLU A 74 18.65 11.00 -8.73
CA GLU A 74 19.63 9.92 -8.86
C GLU A 74 18.94 8.59 -8.45
N HIS A 75 18.45 7.84 -9.44
CA HIS A 75 17.58 6.70 -9.23
C HIS A 75 18.32 5.37 -9.26
N HIS A 76 18.13 4.56 -8.22
CA HIS A 76 18.70 3.23 -8.09
C HIS A 76 17.57 2.17 -8.12
N GLU A 77 17.75 1.17 -8.97
CA GLU A 77 16.79 0.08 -9.17
C GLU A 77 17.44 -1.25 -8.82
N LEU A 78 16.73 -2.10 -8.06
CA LEU A 78 17.09 -3.50 -7.83
C LEU A 78 15.97 -4.40 -8.33
N TYR A 79 16.29 -5.31 -9.24
CA TYR A 79 15.34 -6.30 -9.73
C TYR A 79 15.55 -7.62 -9.00
N LEU A 80 14.46 -8.17 -8.50
CA LEU A 80 14.43 -9.36 -7.67
C LEU A 80 13.60 -10.46 -8.34
N SER A 81 14.09 -11.68 -8.23
CA SER A 81 13.30 -12.86 -8.55
C SER A 81 12.44 -13.30 -7.36
N SER A 82 11.42 -14.11 -7.60
CA SER A 82 10.67 -14.78 -6.53
C SER A 82 11.55 -15.58 -5.59
N ARG A 83 12.69 -16.08 -6.07
CA ARG A 83 13.66 -16.83 -5.26
C ARG A 83 14.34 -15.93 -4.24
N ASP A 84 14.78 -14.73 -4.66
CA ASP A 84 15.40 -13.76 -3.74
C ASP A 84 14.47 -13.38 -2.60
N ALA A 85 13.17 -13.26 -2.90
CA ALA A 85 12.15 -13.00 -1.88
C ALA A 85 11.95 -14.19 -0.93
N MET A 86 11.97 -15.42 -1.45
CA MET A 86 11.83 -16.65 -0.64
C MET A 86 13.04 -16.90 0.26
N ASP A 87 14.24 -16.56 -0.18
CA ASP A 87 15.47 -16.75 0.57
C ASP A 87 15.53 -15.91 1.86
N ILE A 88 14.70 -14.85 1.96
CA ILE A 88 14.61 -13.99 3.16
C ILE A 88 13.61 -14.50 4.19
N VAL A 89 12.63 -15.30 3.78
CA VAL A 89 11.56 -15.78 4.68
C VAL A 89 12.12 -16.40 5.98
N PRO A 90 13.18 -17.22 5.98
CA PRO A 90 13.76 -17.75 7.21
C PRO A 90 14.36 -16.70 8.16
N GLU A 91 14.72 -15.52 7.64
CA GLU A 91 15.33 -14.44 8.42
C GLU A 91 14.27 -13.55 9.10
N LEU A 92 13.04 -13.50 8.57
CA LEU A 92 11.97 -12.64 9.07
C LEU A 92 11.72 -12.76 10.57
N PRO A 93 11.69 -13.97 11.18
CA PRO A 93 11.46 -14.10 12.62
C PRO A 93 12.56 -13.47 13.50
N THR A 94 13.75 -13.23 12.94
CA THR A 94 14.86 -12.58 13.66
C THR A 94 14.91 -11.07 13.45
N MET A 95 14.18 -10.56 12.46
CA MET A 95 14.13 -9.12 12.14
C MET A 95 13.06 -8.39 12.92
N PHE A 96 11.98 -9.08 13.28
CA PHE A 96 10.82 -8.52 13.95
C PHE A 96 10.67 -9.17 15.32
N ASP A 97 10.41 -8.36 16.34
CA ASP A 97 10.28 -8.84 17.72
C ASP A 97 9.00 -9.64 17.94
N GLU A 98 8.03 -9.50 17.05
CA GLU A 98 6.77 -10.24 17.10
C GLU A 98 6.32 -10.67 15.68
N PRO A 99 5.58 -11.78 15.55
CA PRO A 99 5.02 -12.19 14.26
C PRO A 99 3.98 -11.18 13.79
N PHE A 100 4.11 -10.71 12.55
CA PHE A 100 3.05 -9.99 11.87
C PHE A 100 2.90 -10.47 10.43
N ALA A 101 1.66 -10.44 9.93
CA ALA A 101 1.30 -11.07 8.67
C ALA A 101 1.13 -10.03 7.53
N ASP A 102 2.10 -9.13 7.39
CA ASP A 102 2.14 -8.18 6.29
C ASP A 102 3.14 -8.64 5.23
N SER A 103 2.66 -8.87 4.01
CA SER A 103 3.50 -9.29 2.90
C SER A 103 4.50 -8.22 2.45
N SER A 104 4.28 -6.95 2.82
CA SER A 104 5.17 -5.83 2.50
C SER A 104 6.50 -5.88 3.25
N GLN A 105 6.61 -6.67 4.33
CA GLN A 105 7.85 -6.83 5.10
C GLN A 105 9.03 -7.28 4.23
N ILE A 106 8.81 -8.18 3.27
CA ILE A 106 9.86 -8.70 2.37
C ILE A 106 10.39 -7.58 1.45
N PRO A 107 9.55 -6.91 0.63
CA PRO A 107 10.03 -5.82 -0.20
C PRO A 107 10.64 -4.66 0.61
N THR A 108 10.07 -4.33 1.78
CA THR A 108 10.60 -3.28 2.65
C THR A 108 12.01 -3.61 3.14
N TYR A 109 12.24 -4.85 3.58
CA TYR A 109 13.57 -5.30 3.97
C TYR A 109 14.57 -5.21 2.81
N LEU A 110 14.19 -5.72 1.64
CA LEU A 110 15.06 -5.76 0.46
C LEU A 110 15.44 -4.37 -0.04
N VAL A 111 14.46 -3.45 -0.13
CA VAL A 111 14.75 -2.08 -0.52
C VAL A 111 15.60 -1.37 0.53
N SER A 112 15.35 -1.60 1.82
CA SER A 112 16.15 -1.02 2.91
C SER A 112 17.61 -1.52 2.88
N ARG A 113 17.80 -2.82 2.62
CA ARG A 113 19.14 -3.42 2.49
C ARG A 113 19.92 -2.80 1.32
N MET A 114 19.32 -2.71 0.15
CA MET A 114 19.93 -2.04 -1.01
C MET A 114 20.25 -0.56 -0.72
N THR A 115 19.30 0.13 -0.13
CA THR A 115 19.40 1.57 0.16
C THR A 115 20.54 1.88 1.12
N ARG A 116 20.80 0.95 2.06
CA ARG A 116 21.86 1.11 3.08
C ARG A 116 23.25 1.26 2.49
N ASP A 117 23.50 0.73 1.31
CA ASP A 117 24.79 0.88 0.61
C ASP A 117 25.01 2.30 0.07
N HIS A 118 23.96 3.11 -0.02
CA HIS A 118 23.98 4.44 -0.62
C HIS A 118 23.67 5.57 0.37
N VAL A 119 22.74 5.33 1.30
CA VAL A 119 22.29 6.31 2.28
C VAL A 119 22.03 5.66 3.64
N THR A 120 21.99 6.47 4.69
CA THR A 120 21.72 6.02 6.05
C THR A 120 20.25 6.15 6.43
N VAL A 121 19.57 7.15 5.86
CA VAL A 121 18.15 7.45 6.11
C VAL A 121 17.42 7.53 4.77
N SER A 122 16.22 6.99 4.73
CA SER A 122 15.34 7.10 3.56
C SER A 122 13.94 7.54 4.00
N LEU A 123 13.38 8.53 3.32
CA LEU A 123 11.98 8.90 3.48
C LEU A 123 11.11 7.96 2.65
N SER A 124 9.89 7.72 3.11
CA SER A 124 8.89 6.91 2.40
C SER A 124 7.57 7.65 2.27
N GLY A 125 6.68 7.15 1.41
CA GLY A 125 5.30 7.60 1.29
C GLY A 125 4.34 6.97 2.30
N ASP A 126 4.86 6.18 3.26
CA ASP A 126 4.04 5.49 4.25
C ASP A 126 3.24 6.49 5.11
N GLY A 127 1.99 6.14 5.40
CA GLY A 127 1.05 7.03 6.08
C GLY A 127 0.23 7.92 5.13
N GLY A 128 0.56 7.99 3.84
CA GLY A 128 -0.19 8.75 2.84
C GLY A 128 -1.61 8.25 2.67
N ASP A 129 -1.80 6.96 2.48
CA ASP A 129 -3.12 6.33 2.35
C ASP A 129 -4.00 6.53 3.59
N GLU A 130 -3.40 6.50 4.80
CA GLU A 130 -4.10 6.72 6.07
C GLU A 130 -4.58 8.16 6.21
N LEU A 131 -3.74 9.12 5.84
CA LEU A 131 -4.04 10.54 5.97
C LEU A 131 -4.95 11.06 4.86
N MET A 132 -4.78 10.57 3.64
CA MET A 132 -5.46 11.05 2.43
C MET A 132 -6.59 10.12 1.97
N ALA A 133 -6.94 9.10 2.76
CA ALA A 133 -7.97 8.12 2.46
C ALA A 133 -7.74 7.38 1.12
N GLY A 134 -6.49 7.06 0.79
CA GLY A 134 -6.08 6.43 -0.48
C GLY A 134 -6.56 4.99 -0.64
N TYR A 135 -6.78 4.26 0.46
CA TYR A 135 -7.24 2.87 0.39
C TYR A 135 -8.62 2.73 -0.24
N THR A 136 -8.74 1.86 -1.20
CA THR A 136 -10.04 1.52 -1.85
C THR A 136 -11.09 1.05 -0.86
N ARG A 137 -10.69 0.45 0.29
CA ARG A 137 -11.60 0.06 1.38
C ARG A 137 -12.38 1.25 1.96
N TYR A 138 -11.77 2.45 2.04
CA TYR A 138 -12.45 3.65 2.54
C TYR A 138 -13.55 4.11 1.57
N GLN A 139 -13.26 4.08 0.27
CA GLN A 139 -14.24 4.42 -0.76
C GLN A 139 -15.40 3.43 -0.79
N LEU A 140 -15.12 2.13 -0.60
CA LEU A 140 -16.14 1.08 -0.48
C LEU A 140 -17.00 1.29 0.77
N ALA A 141 -16.38 1.55 1.93
CA ALA A 141 -17.09 1.80 3.17
C ALA A 141 -17.99 3.03 3.07
N ASP A 142 -17.50 4.15 2.52
CA ASP A 142 -18.28 5.35 2.29
C ASP A 142 -19.47 5.09 1.33
N GLY A 143 -19.21 4.40 0.21
CA GLY A 143 -20.25 4.01 -0.74
C GLY A 143 -21.33 3.10 -0.12
N MET A 144 -20.92 2.17 0.76
CA MET A 144 -21.84 1.32 1.51
C MET A 144 -22.64 2.13 2.53
N SER A 145 -21.99 2.99 3.30
CA SER A 145 -22.62 3.86 4.29
C SER A 145 -23.67 4.77 3.64
N ARG A 146 -23.38 5.37 2.49
CA ARG A 146 -24.36 6.20 1.76
C ARG A 146 -25.56 5.40 1.26
N ARG A 147 -25.36 4.14 0.82
CA ARG A 147 -26.44 3.31 0.28
C ARG A 147 -27.32 2.69 1.36
N PHE A 148 -26.69 2.25 2.44
CA PHE A 148 -27.37 1.49 3.50
C PHE A 148 -27.61 2.30 4.78
N GLY A 149 -26.98 3.46 4.95
CA GLY A 149 -27.17 4.31 6.13
C GLY A 149 -28.59 4.83 6.32
N ALA A 150 -29.36 4.98 5.22
CA ALA A 150 -30.78 5.34 5.28
C ALA A 150 -31.71 4.14 5.61
N VAL A 151 -31.18 2.91 5.56
CA VAL A 151 -31.97 1.69 5.87
C VAL A 151 -32.05 1.54 7.38
N PRO A 152 -33.27 1.41 7.96
CA PRO A 152 -33.44 1.23 9.40
C PRO A 152 -32.66 0.03 9.94
N ALA A 153 -32.01 0.16 11.11
CA ALA A 153 -31.17 -0.87 11.73
C ALA A 153 -31.84 -2.25 11.83
N PRO A 154 -33.15 -2.38 12.22
CA PRO A 154 -33.82 -3.68 12.24
C PRO A 154 -33.84 -4.37 10.87
N LEU A 155 -34.01 -3.62 9.80
CA LEU A 155 -34.04 -4.16 8.44
C LEU A 155 -32.63 -4.58 7.99
N ARG A 156 -31.61 -3.78 8.31
CA ARG A 156 -30.19 -4.14 8.03
C ARG A 156 -29.81 -5.44 8.76
N ARG A 157 -30.18 -5.58 10.05
CA ARG A 157 -29.94 -6.80 10.83
C ARG A 157 -30.69 -8.02 10.26
N SER A 158 -31.93 -7.82 9.79
CA SER A 158 -32.66 -8.90 9.11
C SER A 158 -31.98 -9.34 7.80
N MET A 159 -31.45 -8.41 7.04
CA MET A 159 -30.66 -8.70 5.83
C MET A 159 -29.36 -9.44 6.18
N ALA A 160 -28.66 -9.01 7.22
CA ALA A 160 -27.47 -9.69 7.71
C ALA A 160 -27.77 -11.13 8.14
N GLY A 161 -28.83 -11.34 8.90
CA GLY A 161 -29.33 -12.67 9.31
C GLY A 161 -29.64 -13.55 8.11
N ALA A 162 -30.31 -13.03 7.09
CA ALA A 162 -30.62 -13.78 5.87
C ALA A 162 -29.35 -14.19 5.10
N LEU A 163 -28.35 -13.33 5.01
CA LEU A 163 -27.06 -13.65 4.41
C LEU A 163 -26.28 -14.71 5.20
N GLY A 164 -26.43 -14.71 6.54
CA GLY A 164 -25.80 -15.69 7.44
C GLY A 164 -26.45 -17.07 7.46
N LEU A 165 -27.61 -17.25 6.80
CA LEU A 165 -28.27 -18.58 6.70
C LEU A 165 -27.48 -19.56 5.82
N LEU A 166 -26.66 -19.05 4.89
CA LEU A 166 -25.82 -19.87 4.04
C LEU A 166 -24.37 -19.86 4.56
N PRO A 167 -23.75 -21.05 4.75
CA PRO A 167 -22.33 -21.15 5.07
C PRO A 167 -21.44 -20.53 3.99
N ASP A 168 -20.29 -19.98 4.38
CA ASP A 168 -19.33 -19.33 3.46
C ASP A 168 -18.90 -20.24 2.31
N ALA A 169 -18.79 -21.56 2.55
CA ALA A 169 -18.47 -22.55 1.52
C ALA A 169 -19.51 -22.63 0.39
N LEU A 170 -20.79 -22.39 0.69
CA LEU A 170 -21.83 -22.33 -0.35
C LEU A 170 -21.75 -21.05 -1.17
N TRP A 171 -21.41 -19.92 -0.54
CA TRP A 171 -21.14 -18.67 -1.24
C TRP A 171 -19.93 -18.81 -2.17
N ASP A 172 -18.88 -19.49 -1.74
CA ASP A 172 -17.70 -19.76 -2.57
C ASP A 172 -18.06 -20.67 -3.78
N GLY A 173 -18.95 -21.66 -3.58
CA GLY A 173 -19.49 -22.48 -4.65
C GLY A 173 -20.25 -21.67 -5.71
N VAL A 174 -21.10 -20.73 -5.29
CA VAL A 174 -21.80 -19.80 -6.19
C VAL A 174 -20.80 -18.86 -6.87
N GLY A 175 -19.78 -18.40 -6.14
CA GLY A 175 -18.69 -17.57 -6.69
C GLY A 175 -17.96 -18.24 -7.85
N GLY A 176 -17.78 -19.56 -7.79
CA GLY A 176 -17.16 -20.35 -8.86
C GLY A 176 -17.94 -20.37 -10.17
N LEU A 177 -19.23 -20.05 -10.14
CA LEU A 177 -20.11 -19.96 -11.33
C LEU A 177 -20.13 -18.55 -11.95
N LEU A 178 -19.56 -17.55 -11.27
CA LEU A 178 -19.53 -16.17 -11.74
C LEU A 178 -18.29 -15.87 -12.60
N PRO A 179 -18.40 -14.92 -13.56
CA PRO A 179 -17.24 -14.48 -14.34
C PRO A 179 -16.08 -14.05 -13.44
N ALA A 180 -14.84 -14.33 -13.87
CA ALA A 180 -13.62 -14.01 -13.12
C ALA A 180 -13.46 -12.50 -12.74
N SER A 181 -14.14 -11.61 -13.47
CA SER A 181 -14.21 -10.17 -13.15
C SER A 181 -15.00 -9.88 -11.86
N ILE A 182 -15.92 -10.75 -11.47
CA ILE A 182 -16.77 -10.63 -10.28
C ILE A 182 -16.25 -11.51 -9.13
N SER A 183 -15.65 -12.66 -9.46
CA SER A 183 -15.19 -13.68 -8.51
C SER A 183 -13.77 -13.46 -7.97
N LYS A 184 -13.20 -12.25 -8.08
CA LYS A 184 -11.88 -11.95 -7.48
C LYS A 184 -11.92 -12.16 -5.96
N GLY A 185 -11.34 -13.25 -5.47
CA GLY A 185 -11.31 -13.67 -4.07
C GLY A 185 -12.50 -14.58 -3.69
N ARG A 186 -12.51 -15.09 -2.47
CA ARG A 186 -13.60 -15.91 -1.93
C ARG A 186 -14.86 -15.08 -1.75
N LEU A 187 -15.97 -15.51 -2.36
CA LEU A 187 -17.24 -14.79 -2.27
C LEU A 187 -17.78 -14.84 -0.83
N GLY A 188 -17.56 -15.94 -0.10
CA GLY A 188 -17.92 -16.10 1.30
C GLY A 188 -17.29 -15.00 2.18
N ASP A 189 -15.99 -14.75 2.05
CA ASP A 189 -15.30 -13.68 2.80
C ASP A 189 -15.88 -12.28 2.50
N ARG A 190 -16.33 -12.04 1.28
CA ARG A 190 -16.94 -10.76 0.89
C ARG A 190 -18.33 -10.60 1.46
N VAL A 191 -19.13 -11.66 1.44
CA VAL A 191 -20.47 -11.70 2.04
C VAL A 191 -20.35 -11.57 3.56
N GLY A 192 -19.38 -12.24 4.21
CA GLY A 192 -19.10 -12.10 5.63
C GLY A 192 -18.83 -10.65 6.03
N ARG A 193 -17.89 -9.97 5.34
CA ARG A 193 -17.59 -8.54 5.59
C ARG A 193 -18.78 -7.63 5.34
N PHE A 194 -19.61 -7.93 4.34
CA PHE A 194 -20.83 -7.15 4.09
C PHE A 194 -21.87 -7.37 5.18
N ARG A 195 -22.02 -8.59 5.68
CA ARG A 195 -22.88 -8.90 6.83
C ARG A 195 -22.43 -8.13 8.07
N ASP A 196 -21.13 -8.16 8.40
CA ASP A 196 -20.57 -7.45 9.54
C ASP A 196 -20.83 -5.93 9.43
N PHE A 197 -20.75 -5.38 8.22
CA PHE A 197 -21.11 -3.97 7.98
C PHE A 197 -22.61 -3.69 8.23
N LEU A 198 -23.53 -4.58 7.83
CA LEU A 198 -24.96 -4.42 8.05
C LEU A 198 -25.37 -4.52 9.51
N GLU A 199 -24.58 -5.20 10.35
CA GLU A 199 -24.79 -5.36 11.80
C GLU A 199 -24.30 -4.16 12.61
N GLN A 200 -23.45 -3.29 12.06
CA GLN A 200 -22.97 -2.08 12.72
C GLN A 200 -24.11 -1.07 12.91
N ASP A 201 -24.15 -0.44 14.08
CA ASP A 201 -25.15 0.60 14.44
C ASP A 201 -24.87 1.97 13.80
#